data_4570d8e45a15e922a170860aac44cc98
#
_entry.id   4570d8e45a15e922a170860aac44cc98
#
_cell.length_a   1.000
_cell.length_b   1.000
_cell.length_c   1.000
_cell.angle_alpha   90.00
_cell.angle_beta   90.00
_cell.angle_gamma   90.00
#
_symmetry.space_group_name_H-M   'P 1'
#
loop_
_entity.id
_entity.type
_entity.pdbx_description
1 polymer ?
#
loop_
_entity_poly.entity_id
_entity_poly.type
_entity_poly.pdbx_seq_one_letter_code
_entity_poly.pdbx_strand_id
1 'polypeptide(L)'
;MKRLTYILLAVMAAFMGQNASAQGKYGADSAECIKYLSYYQEYYKQKNYDSALPNWRKAYAICPATASQNLFVHGSTLMNREINKNRKNPTLFQAQVDSLLTLQDQRLEFYPRTAKGADQKATILNNKGQYMINFRSEDSQYLYDNLTAIINELGSETKGGLLVNNLQAAINLYRENKLQADDVINMYDKVSEAIAGATAKSDAEAEDNLKTKATIESVFADSKVASCDNLIAIFTPRFEADPTNMAVVTNIVKLMNSAEDCANNDLYFKAVTQMHKNDPSYRSAFGLYKLNAARGNAADACRYLEEAIDYEESDEATDAQYLYELARFCYANNMRGRAFDAAGKAVRLDNGYAGKAYMIMGNLWASAGCGGDVDKYARYWAATDYYQKAQAADASLADDARSAIGKVSIYYPEASEIFMYDLAKGQIYTVSCGGMTTTTTVRTR
;
A
#
# COMPACT_ATOMS: atom_id res chain seq x y z
N MET A 1 80.83 37.40 -4.58
CA MET A 1 79.86 37.26 -5.72
C MET A 1 78.83 36.13 -5.57
N LYS A 2 79.13 35.05 -4.84
CA LYS A 2 78.11 33.94 -4.67
C LYS A 2 76.94 34.24 -3.75
N ARG A 3 77.01 35.21 -2.85
CA ARG A 3 75.92 35.59 -1.90
C ARG A 3 74.89 36.55 -2.52
N LEU A 4 75.25 37.33 -3.54
CA LEU A 4 74.33 38.23 -4.23
C LEU A 4 73.42 37.52 -5.20
N THR A 5 73.89 36.39 -5.79
CA THR A 5 73.09 35.60 -6.77
C THR A 5 71.95 34.82 -6.06
N TYR A 6 72.13 34.39 -4.81
CA TYR A 6 71.08 33.70 -4.06
C TYR A 6 69.97 34.64 -3.59
N ILE A 7 70.28 35.93 -3.33
CA ILE A 7 69.29 36.93 -2.93
C ILE A 7 68.42 37.34 -4.14
N LEU A 8 69.00 37.43 -5.34
CA LEU A 8 68.22 37.71 -6.56
C LEU A 8 67.30 36.58 -6.96
N LEU A 9 67.74 35.32 -6.79
CA LEU A 9 66.88 34.13 -7.03
C LEU A 9 65.77 33.96 -6.01
N ALA A 10 65.97 34.31 -4.73
CA ALA A 10 64.96 34.29 -3.69
C ALA A 10 63.91 35.39 -3.89
N VAL A 11 64.28 36.58 -4.41
CA VAL A 11 63.33 37.66 -4.70
C VAL A 11 62.53 37.36 -5.97
N MET A 12 63.09 36.71 -7.00
CA MET A 12 62.29 36.22 -8.16
C MET A 12 61.34 35.12 -7.82
N ALA A 13 61.69 34.19 -6.88
CA ALA A 13 60.74 33.13 -6.43
C ALA A 13 59.62 33.72 -5.58
N ALA A 14 59.84 34.81 -4.86
CA ALA A 14 58.79 35.48 -4.09
C ALA A 14 57.78 36.24 -4.95
N PHE A 15 58.18 36.68 -6.17
CA PHE A 15 57.25 37.33 -7.11
C PHE A 15 56.42 36.33 -7.96
N MET A 16 56.87 35.09 -8.12
CA MET A 16 56.08 34.07 -8.82
C MET A 16 55.02 33.44 -7.94
N GLY A 17 55.07 33.55 -6.62
CA GLY A 17 54.12 32.99 -5.68
C GLY A 17 52.88 33.90 -5.38
N GLN A 18 52.86 35.13 -5.87
CA GLN A 18 51.78 36.07 -5.53
C GLN A 18 50.68 36.24 -6.57
N ASN A 19 50.79 35.54 -7.74
CA ASN A 19 49.75 35.65 -8.78
C ASN A 19 48.61 34.61 -8.62
N ALA A 20 48.67 33.72 -7.65
CA ALA A 20 47.61 32.72 -7.43
C ALA A 20 46.46 33.21 -6.56
N SER A 21 46.60 34.37 -5.89
CA SER A 21 45.60 34.86 -4.92
C SER A 21 44.81 36.11 -5.36
N ALA A 22 45.01 36.59 -6.61
CA ALA A 22 44.40 37.85 -7.07
C ALA A 22 43.38 37.66 -8.22
N GLN A 23 42.95 36.40 -8.52
CA GLN A 23 41.81 36.18 -9.41
C GLN A 23 40.55 36.45 -8.60
N GLY A 24 39.96 37.63 -8.73
CA GLY A 24 38.67 37.95 -8.10
C GLY A 24 37.56 37.02 -8.59
N LYS A 25 36.39 37.14 -7.98
CA LYS A 25 35.16 36.37 -8.22
C LYS A 25 34.88 36.03 -9.72
N TYR A 26 35.38 36.89 -10.65
CA TYR A 26 35.09 36.78 -12.06
C TYR A 26 36.27 36.24 -12.92
N GLY A 27 37.35 35.78 -12.28
CA GLY A 27 38.50 35.16 -12.92
C GLY A 27 39.46 36.14 -13.61
N ALA A 28 40.37 35.59 -14.42
CA ALA A 28 41.41 36.35 -15.14
C ALA A 28 40.82 37.37 -16.15
N ASP A 29 39.77 36.91 -16.90
CA ASP A 29 39.08 37.74 -17.90
C ASP A 29 37.86 38.46 -17.29
N SER A 30 37.99 39.02 -16.09
CA SER A 30 36.91 39.59 -15.33
C SER A 30 36.07 40.64 -16.09
N ALA A 31 36.66 41.45 -16.94
CA ALA A 31 35.94 42.45 -17.72
C ALA A 31 35.00 41.83 -18.75
N GLU A 32 35.49 40.81 -19.50
CA GLU A 32 34.67 40.10 -20.48
C GLU A 32 33.60 39.21 -19.78
N CYS A 33 33.96 38.57 -18.66
CA CYS A 33 32.99 37.83 -17.84
C CYS A 33 31.83 38.70 -17.37
N ILE A 34 32.12 39.85 -16.75
CA ILE A 34 31.10 40.79 -16.27
C ILE A 34 30.24 41.33 -17.43
N LYS A 35 30.85 41.66 -18.55
CA LYS A 35 30.17 42.14 -19.76
C LYS A 35 29.14 41.13 -20.26
N TYR A 36 29.54 39.87 -20.49
CA TYR A 36 28.62 38.86 -21.00
C TYR A 36 27.59 38.39 -19.95
N LEU A 37 27.93 38.38 -18.66
CA LEU A 37 26.97 38.20 -17.56
C LEU A 37 25.87 39.26 -17.62
N SER A 38 26.26 40.54 -17.75
CA SER A 38 25.31 41.66 -17.79
C SER A 38 24.42 41.59 -19.06
N TYR A 39 25.00 41.32 -20.24
CA TYR A 39 24.24 41.23 -21.49
C TYR A 39 23.21 40.10 -21.47
N TYR A 40 23.62 38.88 -21.12
CA TYR A 40 22.65 37.79 -21.15
C TYR A 40 21.57 37.99 -20.08
N GLN A 41 21.89 38.51 -18.88
CA GLN A 41 20.91 38.74 -17.81
C GLN A 41 19.90 39.81 -18.22
N GLU A 42 20.32 40.88 -18.89
CA GLU A 42 19.41 41.90 -19.37
C GLU A 42 18.41 41.34 -20.41
N TYR A 43 18.91 40.61 -21.42
CA TYR A 43 18.02 39.94 -22.38
C TYR A 43 17.13 38.89 -21.72
N TYR A 44 17.65 38.15 -20.72
CA TYR A 44 16.88 37.14 -20.01
C TYR A 44 15.73 37.75 -19.23
N LYS A 45 15.95 38.88 -18.53
CA LYS A 45 14.91 39.63 -17.84
C LYS A 45 13.81 40.12 -18.77
N GLN A 46 14.19 40.55 -19.95
CA GLN A 46 13.28 40.98 -21.05
C GLN A 46 12.57 39.80 -21.72
N LYS A 47 12.84 38.58 -21.30
CA LYS A 47 12.36 37.33 -21.93
C LYS A 47 12.81 37.16 -23.40
N ASN A 48 13.80 37.94 -23.84
CA ASN A 48 14.44 37.81 -25.16
C ASN A 48 15.53 36.72 -25.08
N TYR A 49 15.05 35.46 -25.05
CA TYR A 49 15.92 34.30 -24.84
C TYR A 49 16.85 34.02 -26.04
N ASP A 50 16.42 34.38 -27.24
CA ASP A 50 17.23 34.19 -28.46
C ASP A 50 18.48 35.10 -28.48
N SER A 51 18.36 36.33 -27.96
CA SER A 51 19.51 37.22 -27.75
C SER A 51 20.28 36.88 -26.44
N ALA A 52 19.62 36.31 -25.44
CA ALA A 52 20.27 35.91 -24.19
C ALA A 52 21.22 34.72 -24.41
N LEU A 53 20.81 33.69 -25.16
CA LEU A 53 21.54 32.43 -25.33
C LEU A 53 23.00 32.59 -25.83
N PRO A 54 23.31 33.33 -26.92
CA PRO A 54 24.70 33.49 -27.37
C PRO A 54 25.58 34.24 -26.36
N ASN A 55 25.03 35.22 -25.65
CA ASN A 55 25.75 35.92 -24.59
C ASN A 55 25.95 35.05 -23.35
N TRP A 56 24.97 34.23 -23.01
CA TRP A 56 25.09 33.24 -21.92
C TRP A 56 26.18 32.21 -22.25
N ARG A 57 26.25 31.68 -23.50
CA ARG A 57 27.31 30.74 -23.91
C ARG A 57 28.70 31.33 -23.72
N LYS A 58 28.88 32.61 -24.04
CA LYS A 58 30.15 33.29 -23.84
C LYS A 58 30.46 33.48 -22.36
N ALA A 59 29.48 33.92 -21.56
CA ALA A 59 29.65 34.03 -20.12
C ALA A 59 30.00 32.69 -19.48
N TYR A 60 29.28 31.61 -19.85
CA TYR A 60 29.54 30.26 -19.36
C TYR A 60 30.93 29.72 -19.70
N ALA A 61 31.46 30.06 -20.85
CA ALA A 61 32.79 29.63 -21.29
C ALA A 61 33.93 30.43 -20.62
N ILE A 62 33.73 31.71 -20.30
CA ILE A 62 34.77 32.62 -19.81
C ILE A 62 34.78 32.74 -18.30
N CYS A 63 33.59 32.83 -17.69
CA CYS A 63 33.46 33.06 -16.24
C CYS A 63 33.80 31.81 -15.44
N PRO A 64 34.44 31.94 -14.25
CA PRO A 64 34.52 30.83 -13.31
C PRO A 64 33.14 30.33 -12.95
N ALA A 65 33.00 29.02 -12.70
CA ALA A 65 31.72 28.41 -12.30
C ALA A 65 31.13 29.08 -11.05
N THR A 66 31.98 29.56 -10.14
CA THR A 66 31.59 30.24 -8.91
C THR A 66 31.19 31.71 -9.11
N ALA A 67 31.28 32.27 -10.34
CA ALA A 67 30.95 33.68 -10.61
C ALA A 67 29.47 34.01 -10.36
N SER A 68 28.56 33.12 -10.74
CA SER A 68 27.11 33.31 -10.56
C SER A 68 26.33 32.04 -10.66
N GLN A 69 25.50 31.72 -9.65
CA GLN A 69 24.53 30.62 -9.70
C GLN A 69 23.57 30.73 -10.90
N ASN A 70 23.26 31.96 -11.32
CA ASN A 70 22.36 32.19 -12.46
C ASN A 70 22.91 31.69 -13.79
N LEU A 71 24.23 31.46 -13.94
CA LEU A 71 24.79 30.77 -15.10
C LEU A 71 24.14 29.40 -15.29
N PHE A 72 23.88 28.68 -14.20
CA PHE A 72 23.27 27.34 -14.21
C PHE A 72 21.75 27.40 -14.27
N VAL A 73 21.11 28.26 -13.46
CA VAL A 73 19.65 28.36 -13.39
C VAL A 73 19.07 28.91 -14.68
N HIS A 74 19.57 30.05 -15.16
CA HIS A 74 19.11 30.63 -16.43
C HIS A 74 19.58 29.78 -17.62
N GLY A 75 20.80 29.22 -17.53
CA GLY A 75 21.35 28.32 -18.56
C GLY A 75 20.43 27.13 -18.79
N SER A 76 19.90 26.50 -17.74
CA SER A 76 18.95 25.40 -17.87
C SER A 76 17.70 25.79 -18.66
N THR A 77 17.15 27.00 -18.40
CA THR A 77 15.98 27.51 -19.15
C THR A 77 16.32 27.77 -20.61
N LEU A 78 17.46 28.41 -20.87
CA LEU A 78 17.90 28.73 -22.24
C LEU A 78 18.18 27.47 -23.05
N MET A 79 18.90 26.49 -22.46
CA MET A 79 19.20 25.22 -23.12
C MET A 79 17.94 24.38 -23.36
N ASN A 80 17.04 24.30 -22.39
CA ASN A 80 15.79 23.58 -22.57
C ASN A 80 14.96 24.10 -23.75
N ARG A 81 14.93 25.43 -23.98
CA ARG A 81 14.28 26.03 -25.14
C ARG A 81 14.99 25.67 -26.44
N GLU A 82 16.31 25.73 -26.47
CA GLU A 82 17.12 25.41 -27.62
C GLU A 82 17.00 23.94 -28.02
N ILE A 83 17.06 23.02 -27.07
CA ILE A 83 16.85 21.58 -27.30
C ILE A 83 15.50 21.33 -27.97
N ASN A 84 14.43 21.97 -27.49
CA ASN A 84 13.10 21.81 -28.07
C ASN A 84 13.01 22.33 -29.53
N LYS A 85 13.80 23.36 -29.92
CA LYS A 85 13.89 23.82 -31.30
C LYS A 85 14.61 22.80 -32.19
N ASN A 86 15.57 22.07 -31.65
CA ASN A 86 16.45 21.18 -32.38
C ASN A 86 16.04 19.71 -32.41
N ARG A 87 14.83 19.35 -31.94
CA ARG A 87 14.33 17.97 -31.88
C ARG A 87 14.43 17.19 -33.19
N LYS A 88 14.40 17.88 -34.32
CA LYS A 88 14.52 17.28 -35.68
C LYS A 88 15.95 16.95 -36.12
N ASN A 89 16.95 17.36 -35.33
CA ASN A 89 18.36 17.06 -35.60
C ASN A 89 18.90 16.13 -34.48
N PRO A 90 18.91 14.81 -34.68
CA PRO A 90 19.21 13.87 -33.60
C PRO A 90 20.59 14.07 -32.96
N THR A 91 21.64 14.36 -33.81
CA THR A 91 22.99 14.53 -33.29
C THR A 91 23.11 15.79 -32.42
N LEU A 92 22.57 16.92 -32.91
CA LEU A 92 22.59 18.18 -32.16
C LEU A 92 21.72 18.12 -30.93
N PHE A 93 20.53 17.52 -31.04
CA PHE A 93 19.61 17.31 -29.95
C PHE A 93 20.29 16.53 -28.80
N GLN A 94 20.92 15.40 -29.14
CA GLN A 94 21.58 14.54 -28.17
C GLN A 94 22.72 15.27 -27.44
N ALA A 95 23.60 15.94 -28.17
CA ALA A 95 24.72 16.72 -27.62
C ALA A 95 24.24 17.85 -26.70
N GLN A 96 23.12 18.49 -27.05
CA GLN A 96 22.53 19.55 -26.22
C GLN A 96 21.88 19.02 -24.96
N VAL A 97 21.23 17.84 -25.01
CA VAL A 97 20.68 17.15 -23.83
C VAL A 97 21.80 16.79 -22.86
N ASP A 98 22.89 16.20 -23.35
CA ASP A 98 24.06 15.85 -22.54
C ASP A 98 24.66 17.08 -21.85
N SER A 99 24.77 18.19 -22.61
CA SER A 99 25.25 19.45 -22.05
C SER A 99 24.33 20.01 -20.98
N LEU A 100 23.00 19.89 -21.12
CA LEU A 100 22.04 20.33 -20.12
C LEU A 100 22.16 19.49 -18.84
N LEU A 101 22.32 18.18 -18.97
CA LEU A 101 22.48 17.29 -17.82
C LEU A 101 23.82 17.57 -17.10
N THR A 102 24.91 17.77 -17.84
CA THR A 102 26.20 18.21 -17.28
C THR A 102 26.08 19.55 -16.54
N LEU A 103 25.27 20.48 -17.07
CA LEU A 103 25.02 21.76 -16.40
C LEU A 103 24.37 21.59 -15.03
N GLN A 104 23.48 20.56 -14.85
CA GLN A 104 22.92 20.25 -13.54
C GLN A 104 23.97 19.67 -12.57
N ASP A 105 24.87 18.80 -13.07
CA ASP A 105 25.95 18.24 -12.25
C ASP A 105 26.87 19.34 -11.74
N GLN A 106 27.28 20.25 -12.61
CA GLN A 106 28.09 21.41 -12.22
C GLN A 106 27.33 22.34 -11.25
N ARG A 107 26.02 22.52 -11.46
CA ARG A 107 25.22 23.28 -10.51
C ARG A 107 25.22 22.64 -9.13
N LEU A 108 25.13 21.32 -9.05
CA LEU A 108 25.17 20.58 -7.79
C LEU A 108 26.55 20.70 -7.12
N GLU A 109 27.62 20.63 -7.92
CA GLU A 109 29.01 20.74 -7.44
C GLU A 109 29.30 22.13 -6.86
N PHE A 110 28.99 23.22 -7.60
CA PHE A 110 29.38 24.57 -7.22
C PHE A 110 28.33 25.30 -6.37
N TYR A 111 27.07 24.88 -6.44
CA TYR A 111 25.97 25.53 -5.72
C TYR A 111 25.02 24.52 -5.06
N PRO A 112 25.53 23.61 -4.19
CA PRO A 112 24.68 22.67 -3.47
C PRO A 112 23.75 23.38 -2.47
N ARG A 113 24.08 24.63 -2.10
CA ARG A 113 23.30 25.45 -1.19
C ARG A 113 22.98 26.83 -1.77
N THR A 114 21.86 27.40 -1.33
CA THR A 114 21.54 28.82 -1.64
C THR A 114 22.49 29.76 -0.92
N ALA A 115 22.52 31.04 -1.31
CA ALA A 115 23.27 32.08 -0.61
C ALA A 115 22.86 32.24 0.88
N LYS A 116 21.63 31.79 1.23
CA LYS A 116 21.12 31.77 2.62
C LYS A 116 21.40 30.44 3.34
N GLY A 117 22.15 29.54 2.75
CA GLY A 117 22.55 28.25 3.33
C GLY A 117 21.55 27.08 3.15
N ALA A 118 20.38 27.29 2.56
CA ALA A 118 19.40 26.25 2.33
C ALA A 118 19.90 25.23 1.28
N ASP A 119 19.70 23.94 1.54
CA ASP A 119 20.07 22.85 0.65
C ASP A 119 19.26 22.92 -0.66
N GLN A 120 19.92 22.69 -1.79
CA GLN A 120 19.33 22.66 -3.13
C GLN A 120 19.46 21.31 -3.83
N LYS A 121 20.07 20.30 -3.18
CA LYS A 121 20.35 18.99 -3.76
C LYS A 121 19.08 18.36 -4.35
N ALA A 122 18.02 18.26 -3.55
CA ALA A 122 16.76 17.69 -4.01
C ALA A 122 16.17 18.46 -5.19
N THR A 123 16.21 19.80 -5.15
CA THR A 123 15.75 20.64 -6.28
C THR A 123 16.52 20.37 -7.56
N ILE A 124 17.86 20.28 -7.48
CA ILE A 124 18.73 20.11 -8.63
C ILE A 124 18.57 18.71 -9.24
N LEU A 125 18.60 17.67 -8.40
CA LEU A 125 18.49 16.27 -8.87
C LEU A 125 17.10 15.97 -9.42
N ASN A 126 16.03 16.45 -8.80
CA ASN A 126 14.68 16.31 -9.34
C ASN A 126 14.53 17.01 -10.71
N ASN A 127 15.12 18.21 -10.88
CA ASN A 127 15.12 18.88 -12.17
C ASN A 127 15.94 18.10 -13.23
N LYS A 128 17.10 17.55 -12.84
CA LYS A 128 17.92 16.71 -13.70
C LYS A 128 17.14 15.49 -14.18
N GLY A 129 16.49 14.77 -13.25
CA GLY A 129 15.63 13.63 -13.57
C GLY A 129 14.47 13.99 -14.50
N GLN A 130 13.84 15.15 -14.27
CA GLN A 130 12.77 15.64 -15.16
C GLN A 130 13.28 15.92 -16.59
N TYR A 131 14.49 16.44 -16.77
CA TYR A 131 15.10 16.60 -18.09
C TYR A 131 15.38 15.25 -18.75
N MET A 132 15.84 14.24 -18.00
CA MET A 132 16.01 12.88 -18.52
C MET A 132 14.69 12.31 -19.04
N ILE A 133 13.61 12.42 -18.27
CA ILE A 133 12.28 11.98 -18.70
C ILE A 133 11.81 12.72 -19.94
N ASN A 134 11.98 14.06 -20.00
CA ASN A 134 11.49 14.87 -21.10
C ASN A 134 12.23 14.62 -22.43
N PHE A 135 13.49 14.20 -22.37
CA PHE A 135 14.37 14.15 -23.54
C PHE A 135 14.92 12.77 -23.88
N ARG A 136 14.74 11.77 -22.98
CA ARG A 136 15.23 10.40 -23.15
C ARG A 136 14.17 9.36 -22.77
N SER A 137 12.88 9.70 -22.90
CA SER A 137 11.76 8.82 -22.54
C SER A 137 11.79 7.45 -23.20
N GLU A 138 12.37 7.36 -24.40
CA GLU A 138 12.45 6.11 -25.17
C GLU A 138 13.58 5.17 -24.71
N ASP A 139 14.53 5.66 -23.90
CA ASP A 139 15.66 4.88 -23.41
C ASP A 139 15.39 4.37 -21.99
N SER A 140 14.66 3.25 -21.89
CA SER A 140 14.30 2.65 -20.61
C SER A 140 15.53 2.27 -19.77
N GLN A 141 16.64 1.80 -20.40
CA GLN A 141 17.85 1.45 -19.66
C GLN A 141 18.46 2.70 -19.02
N TYR A 142 18.61 3.76 -19.81
CA TYR A 142 19.15 5.01 -19.31
C TYR A 142 18.30 5.60 -18.18
N LEU A 143 16.97 5.61 -18.34
CA LEU A 143 16.06 6.11 -17.30
C LEU A 143 16.16 5.26 -16.03
N TYR A 144 16.11 3.95 -16.16
CA TYR A 144 16.20 3.03 -15.00
C TYR A 144 17.47 3.28 -14.19
N ASP A 145 18.63 3.30 -14.84
CA ASP A 145 19.92 3.44 -14.16
C ASP A 145 20.03 4.81 -13.46
N ASN A 146 19.74 5.87 -14.19
CA ASN A 146 19.95 7.25 -13.71
C ASN A 146 18.88 7.69 -12.72
N LEU A 147 17.61 7.34 -12.91
CA LEU A 147 16.56 7.67 -11.96
C LEU A 147 16.69 6.83 -10.69
N THR A 148 17.13 5.57 -10.77
CA THR A 148 17.47 4.76 -9.59
C THR A 148 18.55 5.42 -8.75
N ALA A 149 19.60 5.96 -9.37
CA ALA A 149 20.63 6.69 -8.67
C ALA A 149 20.07 7.94 -7.93
N ILE A 150 19.21 8.70 -8.60
CA ILE A 150 18.56 9.88 -8.00
C ILE A 150 17.65 9.46 -6.83
N ILE A 151 16.87 8.40 -6.98
CA ILE A 151 15.96 7.88 -5.93
C ILE A 151 16.76 7.39 -4.72
N ASN A 152 17.90 6.71 -4.94
CA ASN A 152 18.78 6.27 -3.87
C ASN A 152 19.36 7.43 -3.07
N GLU A 153 19.63 8.55 -3.74
CA GLU A 153 20.22 9.75 -3.15
C GLU A 153 19.20 10.62 -2.40
N LEU A 154 17.97 10.69 -2.88
CA LEU A 154 16.92 11.59 -2.37
C LEU A 154 15.89 10.89 -1.47
N GLY A 155 15.67 9.58 -1.65
CA GLY A 155 14.63 8.86 -0.94
C GLY A 155 13.25 9.55 -1.10
N SER A 156 12.66 9.93 0.02
CA SER A 156 11.34 10.56 0.08
C SER A 156 11.27 12.00 -0.45
N GLU A 157 12.41 12.64 -0.74
CA GLU A 157 12.45 13.95 -1.40
C GLU A 157 12.38 13.85 -2.93
N THR A 158 12.30 12.63 -3.49
CA THR A 158 12.14 12.39 -4.93
C THR A 158 10.74 12.75 -5.38
N LYS A 159 10.62 13.53 -6.46
CA LYS A 159 9.31 13.89 -7.03
C LYS A 159 8.61 12.68 -7.63
N GLY A 160 7.29 12.63 -7.46
CA GLY A 160 6.44 11.54 -7.90
C GLY A 160 6.61 11.15 -9.38
N GLY A 161 6.78 12.13 -10.26
CA GLY A 161 7.03 11.87 -11.69
C GLY A 161 8.28 11.04 -11.96
N LEU A 162 9.36 11.21 -11.18
CA LEU A 162 10.57 10.40 -11.31
C LEU A 162 10.33 8.97 -10.82
N LEU A 163 9.60 8.81 -9.71
CA LEU A 163 9.27 7.50 -9.14
C LEU A 163 8.46 6.65 -10.14
N VAL A 164 7.40 7.24 -10.71
CA VAL A 164 6.54 6.57 -11.69
C VAL A 164 7.32 6.17 -12.94
N ASN A 165 8.14 7.11 -13.51
CA ASN A 165 8.90 6.82 -14.72
C ASN A 165 10.00 5.80 -14.50
N ASN A 166 10.59 5.73 -13.32
CA ASN A 166 11.58 4.69 -13.01
C ASN A 166 10.96 3.30 -12.92
N LEU A 167 9.81 3.18 -12.25
CA LEU A 167 9.06 1.92 -12.24
C LEU A 167 8.62 1.50 -13.65
N GLN A 168 8.14 2.44 -14.46
CA GLN A 168 7.78 2.16 -15.87
C GLN A 168 8.98 1.70 -16.68
N ALA A 169 10.16 2.30 -16.48
CA ALA A 169 11.39 1.88 -17.14
C ALA A 169 11.79 0.45 -16.73
N ALA A 170 11.69 0.11 -15.44
CA ALA A 170 11.92 -1.25 -14.94
C ALA A 170 10.97 -2.27 -15.60
N ILE A 171 9.67 -1.95 -15.69
CA ILE A 171 8.66 -2.81 -16.34
C ILE A 171 8.96 -2.98 -17.82
N ASN A 172 9.36 -1.93 -18.53
CA ASN A 172 9.74 -2.03 -19.95
C ASN A 172 10.94 -2.95 -20.12
N LEU A 173 11.97 -2.81 -19.30
CA LEU A 173 13.15 -3.68 -19.33
C LEU A 173 12.81 -5.15 -19.00
N TYR A 174 11.88 -5.39 -18.08
CA TYR A 174 11.37 -6.73 -17.82
C TYR A 174 10.70 -7.32 -19.06
N ARG A 175 9.84 -6.56 -19.75
CA ARG A 175 9.19 -6.98 -21.00
C ARG A 175 10.20 -7.26 -22.13
N GLU A 176 11.34 -6.60 -22.09
CA GLU A 176 12.48 -6.82 -23.01
C GLU A 176 13.41 -7.98 -22.55
N ASN A 177 13.09 -8.69 -21.46
CA ASN A 177 13.92 -9.72 -20.84
C ASN A 177 15.32 -9.24 -20.37
N LYS A 178 15.46 -7.95 -20.06
CA LYS A 178 16.68 -7.35 -19.53
C LYS A 178 16.71 -7.30 -18.00
N LEU A 179 15.54 -7.33 -17.36
CA LEU A 179 15.35 -7.45 -15.91
C LEU A 179 14.51 -8.68 -15.59
N GLN A 180 14.64 -9.18 -14.36
CA GLN A 180 13.81 -10.23 -13.80
C GLN A 180 12.60 -9.63 -13.06
N ALA A 181 11.56 -10.44 -12.79
CA ALA A 181 10.40 -10.01 -12.02
C ALA A 181 10.78 -9.47 -10.63
N ASP A 182 11.81 -10.06 -10.00
CA ASP A 182 12.34 -9.63 -8.71
C ASP A 182 12.90 -8.21 -8.74
N ASP A 183 13.57 -7.82 -9.82
CA ASP A 183 14.11 -6.45 -10.00
C ASP A 183 12.97 -5.43 -10.04
N VAL A 184 11.87 -5.74 -10.73
CA VAL A 184 10.70 -4.85 -10.84
C VAL A 184 9.96 -4.76 -9.49
N ILE A 185 9.82 -5.86 -8.77
CA ILE A 185 9.19 -5.87 -7.44
C ILE A 185 10.04 -5.06 -6.46
N ASN A 186 11.37 -5.22 -6.47
CA ASN A 186 12.26 -4.42 -5.62
C ASN A 186 12.17 -2.92 -5.98
N MET A 187 12.01 -2.58 -7.26
CA MET A 187 11.81 -1.19 -7.67
C MET A 187 10.44 -0.67 -7.21
N TYR A 188 9.38 -1.47 -7.33
CA TYR A 188 8.07 -1.11 -6.80
C TYR A 188 8.10 -0.84 -5.29
N ASP A 189 8.77 -1.68 -4.51
CA ASP A 189 8.94 -1.48 -3.07
C ASP A 189 9.68 -0.16 -2.78
N LYS A 190 10.79 0.08 -3.48
CA LYS A 190 11.59 1.29 -3.33
C LYS A 190 10.81 2.56 -3.64
N VAL A 191 10.08 2.63 -4.75
CA VAL A 191 9.30 3.83 -5.11
C VAL A 191 8.08 4.00 -4.19
N SER A 192 7.50 2.90 -3.71
CA SER A 192 6.40 2.90 -2.74
C SER A 192 6.84 3.42 -1.37
N GLU A 193 8.02 3.03 -0.90
CA GLU A 193 8.64 3.55 0.32
C GLU A 193 8.96 5.04 0.19
N ALA A 194 9.55 5.44 -0.93
CA ALA A 194 9.88 6.85 -1.19
C ALA A 194 8.64 7.75 -1.14
N ILE A 195 7.53 7.35 -1.81
CA ILE A 195 6.30 8.16 -1.81
C ILE A 195 5.57 8.12 -0.45
N ALA A 196 5.63 7.01 0.28
CA ALA A 196 5.05 6.89 1.60
C ALA A 196 5.77 7.78 2.63
N GLY A 197 7.09 7.96 2.51
CA GLY A 197 7.89 8.85 3.34
C GLY A 197 7.84 10.33 2.92
N ALA A 198 7.20 10.66 1.80
CA ALA A 198 7.18 12.03 1.29
C ALA A 198 6.36 12.96 2.19
N THR A 199 6.98 14.05 2.62
CA THR A 199 6.33 15.09 3.44
C THR A 199 5.77 16.18 2.54
N ALA A 200 4.45 16.36 2.55
CA ALA A 200 3.78 17.43 1.83
C ALA A 200 3.92 18.76 2.57
N LYS A 201 4.24 19.84 1.84
CA LYS A 201 4.35 21.21 2.35
C LYS A 201 3.07 22.03 2.11
N SER A 202 2.09 21.45 1.39
CA SER A 202 0.80 22.05 1.08
C SER A 202 -0.23 20.96 0.77
N ASP A 203 -1.53 21.31 0.83
CA ASP A 203 -2.62 20.41 0.46
C ASP A 203 -2.50 19.92 -1.00
N ALA A 204 -2.04 20.78 -1.91
CA ALA A 204 -1.79 20.42 -3.30
C ALA A 204 -0.68 19.35 -3.45
N GLU A 205 0.40 19.44 -2.68
CA GLU A 205 1.45 18.41 -2.65
C GLU A 205 0.94 17.11 -2.01
N ALA A 206 0.10 17.18 -0.97
CA ALA A 206 -0.51 16.01 -0.38
C ALA A 206 -1.41 15.28 -1.39
N GLU A 207 -2.23 16.01 -2.14
CA GLU A 207 -3.06 15.45 -3.21
C GLU A 207 -2.21 14.84 -4.34
N ASP A 208 -1.11 15.49 -4.75
CA ASP A 208 -0.19 14.99 -5.77
C ASP A 208 0.52 13.72 -5.32
N ASN A 209 0.94 13.64 -4.05
CA ASN A 209 1.50 12.43 -3.46
C ASN A 209 0.50 11.27 -3.44
N LEU A 210 -0.77 11.51 -3.11
CA LEU A 210 -1.82 10.49 -3.17
C LEU A 210 -2.06 10.00 -4.60
N LYS A 211 -2.12 10.91 -5.58
CA LYS A 211 -2.23 10.56 -7.01
C LYS A 211 -1.02 9.76 -7.50
N THR A 212 0.17 10.17 -7.09
CA THR A 212 1.41 9.45 -7.42
C THR A 212 1.38 8.02 -6.87
N LYS A 213 0.99 7.85 -5.61
CA LYS A 213 0.85 6.53 -4.98
C LYS A 213 -0.13 5.65 -5.77
N ALA A 214 -1.32 6.16 -6.07
CA ALA A 214 -2.31 5.44 -6.85
C ALA A 214 -1.80 5.07 -8.25
N THR A 215 -1.02 5.97 -8.89
CA THR A 215 -0.41 5.71 -10.20
C THR A 215 0.64 4.61 -10.13
N ILE A 216 1.52 4.61 -9.11
CA ILE A 216 2.52 3.55 -8.87
C ILE A 216 1.82 2.20 -8.71
N GLU A 217 0.76 2.14 -7.90
CA GLU A 217 -0.01 0.92 -7.67
C GLU A 217 -0.69 0.42 -8.96
N SER A 218 -1.31 1.30 -9.76
CA SER A 218 -1.93 0.94 -11.04
C SER A 218 -0.90 0.45 -12.05
N VAL A 219 0.20 1.17 -12.26
CA VAL A 219 1.26 0.81 -13.20
C VAL A 219 1.87 -0.56 -12.87
N PHE A 220 2.05 -0.84 -11.58
CA PHE A 220 2.56 -2.14 -11.14
C PHE A 220 1.54 -3.26 -11.36
N ALA A 221 0.28 -3.06 -10.99
CA ALA A 221 -0.80 -4.03 -11.21
C ALA A 221 -0.98 -4.37 -12.70
N ASP A 222 -1.00 -3.35 -13.57
CA ASP A 222 -1.15 -3.50 -15.02
C ASP A 222 0.06 -4.18 -15.69
N SER A 223 1.20 -4.20 -15.03
CA SER A 223 2.41 -4.84 -15.55
C SER A 223 2.33 -6.36 -15.63
N LYS A 224 1.46 -6.99 -14.82
CA LYS A 224 1.35 -8.45 -14.59
C LYS A 224 2.65 -9.10 -14.10
N VAL A 225 3.63 -8.32 -13.65
CA VAL A 225 4.84 -8.84 -13.02
C VAL A 225 4.50 -9.53 -11.70
N ALA A 226 3.52 -9.01 -10.98
CA ALA A 226 3.00 -9.56 -9.73
C ALA A 226 1.97 -10.69 -9.97
N SER A 227 2.22 -11.61 -10.91
CA SER A 227 1.44 -12.84 -11.01
C SER A 227 1.66 -13.70 -9.75
N CYS A 228 0.65 -14.52 -9.40
CA CYS A 228 0.75 -15.37 -8.21
C CYS A 228 1.99 -16.26 -8.24
N ASP A 229 2.32 -16.86 -9.38
CA ASP A 229 3.50 -17.72 -9.54
C ASP A 229 4.81 -16.94 -9.30
N ASN A 230 4.93 -15.73 -9.85
CA ASN A 230 6.10 -14.88 -9.63
C ASN A 230 6.23 -14.48 -8.15
N LEU A 231 5.12 -14.08 -7.52
CA LEU A 231 5.14 -13.72 -6.11
C LEU A 231 5.54 -14.90 -5.21
N ILE A 232 5.02 -16.10 -5.47
CA ILE A 232 5.40 -17.31 -4.74
C ILE A 232 6.90 -17.61 -4.93
N ALA A 233 7.39 -17.58 -6.16
CA ALA A 233 8.78 -17.88 -6.48
C ALA A 233 9.75 -16.92 -5.80
N ILE A 234 9.42 -15.63 -5.73
CA ILE A 234 10.26 -14.56 -5.17
C ILE A 234 10.20 -14.55 -3.64
N PHE A 235 8.99 -14.62 -3.08
CA PHE A 235 8.82 -14.42 -1.65
C PHE A 235 8.98 -15.68 -0.81
N THR A 236 8.82 -16.88 -1.36
CA THR A 236 9.02 -18.13 -0.59
C THR A 236 10.43 -18.20 0.02
N PRO A 237 11.52 -18.07 -0.74
CA PRO A 237 12.87 -18.13 -0.16
C PRO A 237 13.16 -16.99 0.82
N ARG A 238 12.59 -15.79 0.60
CA ARG A 238 12.75 -14.65 1.50
C ARG A 238 12.04 -14.86 2.83
N PHE A 239 10.82 -15.40 2.79
CA PHE A 239 10.04 -15.72 3.98
C PHE A 239 10.66 -16.88 4.77
N GLU A 240 11.15 -17.92 4.09
CA GLU A 240 11.81 -19.06 4.73
C GLU A 240 13.14 -18.68 5.39
N ALA A 241 13.89 -17.73 4.83
CA ALA A 241 15.12 -17.22 5.40
C ALA A 241 14.89 -16.47 6.73
N ASP A 242 13.82 -15.67 6.83
CA ASP A 242 13.42 -14.97 8.06
C ASP A 242 11.89 -14.75 8.08
N PRO A 243 11.12 -15.70 8.65
CA PRO A 243 9.66 -15.56 8.75
C PRO A 243 9.19 -14.40 9.64
N THR A 244 10.09 -13.80 10.44
CA THR A 244 9.78 -12.69 11.34
C THR A 244 10.06 -11.31 10.72
N ASN A 245 10.63 -11.26 9.52
CA ASN A 245 10.89 -10.02 8.80
C ASN A 245 9.57 -9.38 8.35
N MET A 246 9.10 -8.40 9.14
CA MET A 246 7.80 -7.77 8.89
C MET A 246 7.73 -6.99 7.58
N ALA A 247 8.83 -6.52 7.02
CA ALA A 247 8.84 -5.91 5.70
C ALA A 247 8.47 -6.94 4.62
N VAL A 248 9.09 -8.12 4.65
CA VAL A 248 8.77 -9.24 3.75
C VAL A 248 7.32 -9.70 3.96
N VAL A 249 6.91 -9.91 5.22
CA VAL A 249 5.54 -10.34 5.57
C VAL A 249 4.49 -9.37 5.04
N THR A 250 4.69 -8.07 5.25
CA THR A 250 3.76 -7.03 4.80
C THR A 250 3.65 -6.99 3.27
N ASN A 251 4.78 -7.12 2.56
CA ASN A 251 4.80 -7.17 1.11
C ASN A 251 4.08 -8.41 0.56
N ILE A 252 4.30 -9.59 1.15
CA ILE A 252 3.56 -10.81 0.78
C ILE A 252 2.05 -10.57 0.91
N VAL A 253 1.60 -10.11 2.09
CA VAL A 253 0.17 -9.90 2.34
C VAL A 253 -0.42 -8.86 1.38
N LYS A 254 0.26 -7.73 1.18
CA LYS A 254 -0.20 -6.66 0.30
C LYS A 254 -0.30 -7.12 -1.16
N LEU A 255 0.78 -7.68 -1.69
CA LEU A 255 0.88 -8.01 -3.11
C LEU A 255 0.01 -9.22 -3.47
N MET A 256 0.03 -10.28 -2.64
CA MET A 256 -0.78 -11.48 -2.90
C MET A 256 -2.28 -11.25 -2.70
N ASN A 257 -2.68 -10.34 -1.81
CA ASN A 257 -4.08 -9.93 -1.68
C ASN A 257 -4.59 -9.17 -2.90
N SER A 258 -3.70 -8.48 -3.61
CA SER A 258 -4.01 -7.69 -4.81
C SER A 258 -3.91 -8.52 -6.10
N ALA A 259 -3.20 -9.65 -6.07
CA ALA A 259 -3.02 -10.52 -7.23
C ALA A 259 -4.22 -11.48 -7.37
N GLU A 260 -4.67 -11.68 -8.61
CA GLU A 260 -5.76 -12.58 -8.92
C GLU A 260 -5.43 -14.01 -8.47
N ASP A 261 -6.39 -14.67 -7.80
CA ASP A 261 -6.32 -16.04 -7.29
C ASP A 261 -5.14 -16.37 -6.35
N CYS A 262 -4.46 -15.35 -5.80
CA CYS A 262 -3.26 -15.55 -5.00
C CYS A 262 -3.51 -15.63 -3.48
N ALA A 263 -4.66 -15.20 -3.00
CA ALA A 263 -4.96 -15.13 -1.56
C ALA A 263 -5.16 -16.52 -0.88
N ASN A 264 -5.23 -17.61 -1.63
CA ASN A 264 -5.48 -18.97 -1.08
C ASN A 264 -4.24 -19.86 -0.98
N ASN A 265 -3.04 -19.38 -1.35
CA ASN A 265 -1.83 -20.18 -1.27
C ASN A 265 -1.24 -20.23 0.16
N ASP A 266 -0.33 -21.19 0.39
CA ASP A 266 0.24 -21.43 1.71
C ASP A 266 1.18 -20.31 2.19
N LEU A 267 1.89 -19.66 1.29
CA LEU A 267 2.77 -18.55 1.64
C LEU A 267 1.96 -17.36 2.16
N TYR A 268 0.85 -17.02 1.48
CA TYR A 268 -0.06 -15.97 1.94
C TYR A 268 -0.64 -16.29 3.32
N PHE A 269 -1.09 -17.53 3.52
CA PHE A 269 -1.61 -17.97 4.81
C PHE A 269 -0.58 -17.85 5.94
N LYS A 270 0.66 -18.29 5.71
CA LYS A 270 1.75 -18.17 6.67
C LYS A 270 2.08 -16.70 6.97
N ALA A 271 2.11 -15.85 5.94
CA ALA A 271 2.39 -14.44 6.10
C ALA A 271 1.28 -13.70 6.89
N VAL A 272 0.00 -13.95 6.59
CA VAL A 272 -1.12 -13.38 7.36
C VAL A 272 -1.08 -13.86 8.81
N THR A 273 -0.75 -15.14 9.03
CA THR A 273 -0.60 -15.69 10.39
C THR A 273 0.54 -14.99 11.16
N GLN A 274 1.67 -14.76 10.51
CA GLN A 274 2.80 -14.06 11.12
C GLN A 274 2.49 -12.58 11.37
N MET A 275 1.81 -11.92 10.43
CA MET A 275 1.35 -10.54 10.60
C MET A 275 0.44 -10.41 11.82
N HIS A 276 -0.56 -11.26 11.92
CA HIS A 276 -1.49 -11.29 13.05
C HIS A 276 -0.78 -11.57 14.38
N LYS A 277 0.19 -12.49 14.40
CA LYS A 277 0.99 -12.78 15.60
C LYS A 277 1.81 -11.57 16.08
N ASN A 278 2.29 -10.74 15.15
CA ASN A 278 3.10 -9.57 15.47
C ASN A 278 2.25 -8.35 15.87
N ASP A 279 1.13 -8.15 15.19
CA ASP A 279 0.20 -7.04 15.38
C ASP A 279 -1.25 -7.56 15.27
N PRO A 280 -1.76 -8.18 16.36
CA PRO A 280 -3.11 -8.72 16.39
C PRO A 280 -4.16 -7.61 16.25
N SER A 281 -5.18 -7.85 15.42
CA SER A 281 -6.31 -6.94 15.25
C SER A 281 -7.56 -7.70 14.79
N TYR A 282 -8.74 -7.11 14.99
CA TYR A 282 -10.00 -7.74 14.55
C TYR A 282 -9.99 -8.02 13.04
N ARG A 283 -9.35 -7.15 12.23
CA ARG A 283 -9.25 -7.32 10.77
C ARG A 283 -8.36 -8.50 10.39
N SER A 284 -7.22 -8.66 11.05
CA SER A 284 -6.30 -9.78 10.78
C SER A 284 -6.87 -11.09 11.30
N ALA A 285 -7.57 -11.10 12.45
CA ALA A 285 -8.30 -12.27 12.98
C ALA A 285 -9.42 -12.68 12.01
N PHE A 286 -10.24 -11.74 11.53
CA PHE A 286 -11.29 -12.03 10.53
C PHE A 286 -10.71 -12.53 9.20
N GLY A 287 -9.56 -12.01 8.77
CA GLY A 287 -8.82 -12.54 7.62
C GLY A 287 -8.43 -14.01 7.81
N LEU A 288 -7.88 -14.35 8.99
CA LEU A 288 -7.53 -15.73 9.34
C LEU A 288 -8.74 -16.66 9.46
N TYR A 289 -9.88 -16.16 9.94
CA TYR A 289 -11.15 -16.90 9.88
C TYR A 289 -11.45 -17.32 8.45
N LYS A 290 -11.48 -16.37 7.51
CA LYS A 290 -11.80 -16.66 6.10
C LYS A 290 -10.84 -17.68 5.48
N LEU A 291 -9.54 -17.50 5.74
CA LEU A 291 -8.50 -18.40 5.21
C LEU A 291 -8.62 -19.82 5.78
N ASN A 292 -8.89 -19.96 7.07
CA ASN A 292 -9.09 -21.28 7.69
C ASN A 292 -10.40 -21.92 7.24
N ALA A 293 -11.48 -21.15 7.11
CA ALA A 293 -12.75 -21.63 6.58
C ALA A 293 -12.61 -22.18 5.16
N ALA A 294 -11.91 -21.46 4.27
CA ALA A 294 -11.64 -21.91 2.90
C ALA A 294 -10.81 -23.19 2.84
N ARG A 295 -9.94 -23.43 3.83
CA ARG A 295 -9.12 -24.64 3.97
C ARG A 295 -9.81 -25.79 4.69
N GLY A 296 -11.04 -25.63 5.14
CA GLY A 296 -11.76 -26.64 5.91
C GLY A 296 -11.29 -26.78 7.36
N ASN A 297 -10.45 -25.88 7.87
CA ASN A 297 -9.97 -25.85 9.25
C ASN A 297 -11.04 -25.24 10.18
N ALA A 298 -12.18 -25.89 10.33
CA ALA A 298 -13.35 -25.33 10.99
C ALA A 298 -13.11 -24.90 12.46
N ALA A 299 -12.28 -25.62 13.21
CA ALA A 299 -11.98 -25.30 14.60
C ALA A 299 -11.19 -23.97 14.72
N ASP A 300 -10.16 -23.81 13.89
CA ASP A 300 -9.36 -22.57 13.87
C ASP A 300 -10.14 -21.39 13.27
N ALA A 301 -10.97 -21.64 12.25
CA ALA A 301 -11.86 -20.63 11.72
C ALA A 301 -12.79 -20.06 12.80
N CYS A 302 -13.45 -20.92 13.59
CA CYS A 302 -14.27 -20.45 14.72
C CYS A 302 -13.45 -19.67 15.76
N ARG A 303 -12.26 -20.16 16.09
CA ARG A 303 -11.39 -19.50 17.09
C ARG A 303 -11.00 -18.08 16.62
N TYR A 304 -10.58 -17.92 15.38
CA TYR A 304 -10.20 -16.60 14.86
C TYR A 304 -11.40 -15.65 14.69
N LEU A 305 -12.60 -16.18 14.41
CA LEU A 305 -13.79 -15.35 14.35
C LEU A 305 -14.25 -14.91 15.75
N GLU A 306 -14.16 -15.78 16.76
CA GLU A 306 -14.35 -15.43 18.17
C GLU A 306 -13.36 -14.36 18.62
N GLU A 307 -12.07 -14.53 18.25
CA GLU A 307 -11.03 -13.56 18.53
C GLU A 307 -11.30 -12.19 17.88
N ALA A 308 -11.81 -12.16 16.64
CA ALA A 308 -12.17 -10.90 15.97
C ALA A 308 -13.28 -10.14 16.70
N ILE A 309 -14.21 -10.87 17.34
CA ILE A 309 -15.32 -10.29 18.12
C ILE A 309 -14.82 -9.74 19.49
N ASP A 310 -13.78 -10.35 20.06
CA ASP A 310 -13.27 -9.96 21.37
C ASP A 310 -12.41 -8.68 21.35
N TYR A 311 -12.07 -8.14 20.15
CA TYR A 311 -11.36 -6.86 20.03
C TYR A 311 -12.31 -5.67 20.26
N GLU A 312 -11.95 -4.78 21.19
CA GLU A 312 -12.71 -3.57 21.53
C GLU A 312 -12.74 -2.50 20.40
N GLU A 313 -11.98 -2.70 19.34
CA GLU A 313 -11.86 -1.77 18.20
C GLU A 313 -13.01 -1.89 17.18
N SER A 314 -13.85 -2.92 17.29
CA SER A 314 -15.04 -3.11 16.47
C SER A 314 -16.27 -2.44 17.12
N ASP A 315 -17.24 -2.02 16.30
CA ASP A 315 -18.52 -1.52 16.80
C ASP A 315 -19.53 -2.65 17.02
N GLU A 316 -20.58 -2.39 17.82
CA GLU A 316 -21.62 -3.39 18.15
C GLU A 316 -22.31 -3.97 16.91
N ALA A 317 -22.44 -3.20 15.81
CA ALA A 317 -23.04 -3.67 14.57
C ALA A 317 -22.11 -4.67 13.86
N THR A 318 -20.81 -4.40 13.85
CA THR A 318 -19.79 -5.31 13.32
C THR A 318 -19.71 -6.58 14.14
N ASP A 319 -19.75 -6.49 15.46
CA ASP A 319 -19.74 -7.65 16.37
C ASP A 319 -20.99 -8.52 16.19
N ALA A 320 -22.15 -7.91 16.04
CA ALA A 320 -23.39 -8.63 15.77
C ALA A 320 -23.32 -9.36 14.41
N GLN A 321 -22.74 -8.72 13.40
CA GLN A 321 -22.49 -9.36 12.11
C GLN A 321 -21.56 -10.57 12.24
N TYR A 322 -20.47 -10.43 12.95
CA TYR A 322 -19.49 -11.52 13.13
C TYR A 322 -20.08 -12.65 13.99
N LEU A 323 -20.84 -12.35 15.01
CA LEU A 323 -21.56 -13.35 15.79
C LEU A 323 -22.58 -14.13 14.97
N TYR A 324 -23.31 -13.44 14.09
CA TYR A 324 -24.22 -14.10 13.16
C TYR A 324 -23.46 -15.00 12.17
N GLU A 325 -22.34 -14.52 11.62
CA GLU A 325 -21.48 -15.29 10.74
C GLU A 325 -20.89 -16.52 11.47
N LEU A 326 -20.47 -16.37 12.70
CA LEU A 326 -20.00 -17.45 13.57
C LEU A 326 -21.11 -18.50 13.78
N ALA A 327 -22.32 -18.05 14.11
CA ALA A 327 -23.46 -18.93 14.28
C ALA A 327 -23.75 -19.74 13.02
N ARG A 328 -23.74 -19.08 11.85
CA ARG A 328 -23.97 -19.69 10.55
C ARG A 328 -22.87 -20.70 10.19
N PHE A 329 -21.62 -20.32 10.39
CA PHE A 329 -20.47 -21.17 10.11
C PHE A 329 -20.42 -22.40 11.02
N CYS A 330 -20.62 -22.21 12.33
CA CYS A 330 -20.67 -23.30 13.30
C CYS A 330 -21.86 -24.24 13.05
N TYR A 331 -23.01 -23.69 12.64
CA TYR A 331 -24.17 -24.51 12.23
C TYR A 331 -23.85 -25.41 11.04
N ALA A 332 -23.25 -24.84 9.99
CA ALA A 332 -22.86 -25.60 8.78
C ALA A 332 -21.82 -26.70 9.07
N ASN A 333 -21.00 -26.50 10.10
CA ASN A 333 -19.95 -27.45 10.51
C ASN A 333 -20.37 -28.34 11.70
N ASN A 334 -21.66 -28.46 12.00
CA ASN A 334 -22.23 -29.29 13.08
C ASN A 334 -21.74 -28.97 14.51
N MET A 335 -21.21 -27.77 14.76
CA MET A 335 -20.78 -27.29 16.08
C MET A 335 -21.96 -26.63 16.82
N ARG A 336 -22.97 -27.46 17.18
CA ARG A 336 -24.30 -27.02 17.60
C ARG A 336 -24.29 -26.05 18.78
N GLY A 337 -23.57 -26.36 19.87
CA GLY A 337 -23.48 -25.51 21.06
C GLY A 337 -22.92 -24.14 20.75
N ARG A 338 -21.78 -24.10 20.03
CA ARG A 338 -21.19 -22.81 19.61
C ARG A 338 -22.12 -22.00 18.70
N ALA A 339 -22.78 -22.66 17.74
CA ALA A 339 -23.75 -22.00 16.86
C ALA A 339 -24.91 -21.38 17.65
N PHE A 340 -25.42 -22.10 18.66
CA PHE A 340 -26.51 -21.63 19.47
C PHE A 340 -26.13 -20.45 20.36
N ASP A 341 -24.95 -20.51 21.00
CA ASP A 341 -24.41 -19.45 21.85
C ASP A 341 -24.12 -18.17 21.03
N ALA A 342 -23.47 -18.32 19.85
CA ALA A 342 -23.18 -17.20 18.96
C ALA A 342 -24.47 -16.53 18.44
N ALA A 343 -25.46 -17.32 18.01
CA ALA A 343 -26.77 -16.80 17.61
C ALA A 343 -27.45 -16.04 18.74
N GLY A 344 -27.39 -16.58 19.97
CA GLY A 344 -27.95 -15.93 21.17
C GLY A 344 -27.25 -14.61 21.52
N LYS A 345 -25.92 -14.52 21.31
CA LYS A 345 -25.16 -13.28 21.49
C LYS A 345 -25.53 -12.25 20.40
N ALA A 346 -25.61 -12.64 19.13
CA ALA A 346 -25.99 -11.76 18.02
C ALA A 346 -27.36 -11.09 18.26
N VAL A 347 -28.36 -11.86 18.72
CA VAL A 347 -29.70 -11.35 19.08
C VAL A 347 -29.66 -10.27 20.15
N ARG A 348 -28.72 -10.37 21.10
CA ARG A 348 -28.61 -9.39 22.21
C ARG A 348 -27.94 -8.10 21.80
N LEU A 349 -27.04 -8.15 20.82
CA LEU A 349 -26.29 -6.97 20.36
C LEU A 349 -27.06 -6.13 19.35
N ASP A 350 -27.67 -6.75 18.34
CA ASP A 350 -28.36 -6.01 17.28
C ASP A 350 -29.62 -6.73 16.81
N ASN A 351 -30.74 -6.01 16.83
CA ASN A 351 -32.02 -6.49 16.34
C ASN A 351 -32.01 -6.77 14.81
N GLY A 352 -31.12 -6.17 14.02
CA GLY A 352 -31.01 -6.41 12.59
C GLY A 352 -30.68 -7.87 12.21
N TYR A 353 -30.07 -8.62 13.13
CA TYR A 353 -29.74 -10.03 12.93
C TYR A 353 -30.68 -10.99 13.71
N ALA A 354 -31.56 -10.46 14.55
CA ALA A 354 -32.37 -11.26 15.47
C ALA A 354 -33.23 -12.31 14.73
N GLY A 355 -33.93 -11.92 13.68
CA GLY A 355 -34.79 -12.87 12.92
C GLY A 355 -34.00 -14.03 12.35
N LYS A 356 -32.91 -13.73 11.66
CA LYS A 356 -32.02 -14.74 11.06
C LYS A 356 -31.35 -15.64 12.09
N ALA A 357 -30.90 -15.07 13.20
CA ALA A 357 -30.29 -15.82 14.30
C ALA A 357 -31.31 -16.76 14.97
N TYR A 358 -32.56 -16.33 15.19
CA TYR A 358 -33.62 -17.17 15.66
C TYR A 358 -33.97 -18.32 14.71
N MET A 359 -33.91 -18.11 13.39
CA MET A 359 -34.07 -19.20 12.41
C MET A 359 -32.97 -20.27 12.56
N ILE A 360 -31.71 -19.85 12.76
CA ILE A 360 -30.61 -20.80 13.04
C ILE A 360 -30.88 -21.57 14.34
N MET A 361 -31.27 -20.90 15.42
CA MET A 361 -31.59 -21.54 16.69
C MET A 361 -32.74 -22.55 16.55
N GLY A 362 -33.78 -22.21 15.79
CA GLY A 362 -34.88 -23.12 15.49
C GLY A 362 -34.40 -24.35 14.70
N ASN A 363 -33.56 -24.18 13.68
CA ASN A 363 -33.01 -25.28 12.90
C ASN A 363 -32.10 -26.19 13.74
N LEU A 364 -31.31 -25.62 14.64
CA LEU A 364 -30.47 -26.37 15.58
C LEU A 364 -31.31 -27.29 16.46
N TRP A 365 -32.41 -26.79 17.05
CA TRP A 365 -33.32 -27.58 17.85
C TRP A 365 -34.07 -28.63 17.01
N ALA A 366 -34.59 -28.27 15.85
CA ALA A 366 -35.30 -29.19 14.97
C ALA A 366 -34.44 -30.39 14.57
N SER A 367 -33.11 -30.17 14.38
CA SER A 367 -32.18 -31.23 13.98
C SER A 367 -31.39 -31.85 15.15
N ALA A 368 -31.64 -31.45 16.38
CA ALA A 368 -30.92 -31.98 17.56
C ALA A 368 -31.23 -33.45 17.77
N GLY A 369 -30.21 -34.25 18.08
CA GLY A 369 -30.38 -35.64 18.52
C GLY A 369 -30.59 -35.71 20.03
N CYS A 370 -31.80 -35.42 20.48
CA CYS A 370 -32.14 -35.53 21.92
C CYS A 370 -32.53 -36.98 22.21
N GLY A 371 -31.87 -37.57 23.23
CA GLY A 371 -32.31 -38.81 23.88
C GLY A 371 -33.31 -38.49 24.99
N GLY A 372 -34.04 -39.49 25.41
CA GLY A 372 -35.00 -39.35 26.48
C GLY A 372 -36.46 -39.30 26.03
N ASP A 373 -37.35 -39.66 26.96
CA ASP A 373 -38.77 -39.93 26.60
C ASP A 373 -39.52 -38.66 26.22
N VAL A 374 -39.21 -37.54 26.89
CA VAL A 374 -39.83 -36.23 26.62
C VAL A 374 -38.95 -35.34 25.73
N ASP A 375 -37.66 -35.37 25.88
CA ASP A 375 -36.74 -34.47 25.16
C ASP A 375 -36.77 -34.70 23.64
N LYS A 376 -37.08 -35.93 23.19
CA LYS A 376 -37.30 -36.26 21.78
C LYS A 376 -38.44 -35.47 21.14
N TYR A 377 -39.40 -35.00 21.92
CA TYR A 377 -40.49 -34.12 21.50
C TYR A 377 -40.16 -32.64 21.82
N ALA A 378 -39.61 -32.39 23.00
CA ALA A 378 -39.34 -31.06 23.49
C ALA A 378 -38.41 -30.24 22.58
N ARG A 379 -37.51 -30.88 21.87
CA ARG A 379 -36.69 -30.23 20.82
C ARG A 379 -37.54 -29.56 19.74
N TYR A 380 -38.68 -30.15 19.38
CA TYR A 380 -39.56 -29.56 18.37
C TYR A 380 -40.41 -28.42 18.93
N TRP A 381 -40.74 -28.48 20.25
CA TRP A 381 -41.38 -27.36 20.94
C TRP A 381 -40.43 -26.17 21.01
N ALA A 382 -39.16 -26.39 21.37
CA ALA A 382 -38.12 -25.38 21.36
C ALA A 382 -37.87 -24.78 19.96
N ALA A 383 -37.80 -25.65 18.93
CA ALA A 383 -37.68 -25.17 17.54
C ALA A 383 -38.80 -24.23 17.16
N THR A 384 -40.04 -24.58 17.53
CA THR A 384 -41.23 -23.76 17.26
C THR A 384 -41.17 -22.41 17.96
N ASP A 385 -40.71 -22.35 19.21
CA ASP A 385 -40.53 -21.10 19.93
C ASP A 385 -39.55 -20.16 19.20
N TYR A 386 -38.45 -20.68 18.72
CA TYR A 386 -37.47 -19.88 17.99
C TYR A 386 -37.96 -19.44 16.61
N TYR A 387 -38.69 -20.26 15.86
CA TYR A 387 -39.33 -19.85 14.62
C TYR A 387 -40.42 -18.77 14.86
N GLN A 388 -41.17 -18.84 15.93
CA GLN A 388 -42.11 -17.80 16.33
C GLN A 388 -41.40 -16.48 16.65
N LYS A 389 -40.25 -16.55 17.35
CA LYS A 389 -39.41 -15.36 17.60
C LYS A 389 -38.83 -14.81 16.32
N ALA A 390 -38.42 -15.66 15.36
CA ALA A 390 -37.88 -15.23 14.06
C ALA A 390 -38.89 -14.42 13.26
N GLN A 391 -40.12 -14.92 13.11
CA GLN A 391 -41.17 -14.19 12.38
C GLN A 391 -41.61 -12.88 13.09
N ALA A 392 -41.52 -12.84 14.42
CA ALA A 392 -41.83 -11.64 15.17
C ALA A 392 -40.72 -10.57 15.06
N ALA A 393 -39.46 -10.99 14.95
CA ALA A 393 -38.31 -10.12 14.81
C ALA A 393 -38.09 -9.63 13.38
N ASP A 394 -38.45 -10.44 12.36
CA ASP A 394 -38.29 -10.11 10.95
C ASP A 394 -39.48 -10.63 10.14
N ALA A 395 -40.35 -9.71 9.72
CA ALA A 395 -41.56 -10.04 8.94
C ALA A 395 -41.23 -10.70 7.59
N SER A 396 -40.06 -10.47 7.01
CA SER A 396 -39.64 -11.11 5.76
C SER A 396 -39.42 -12.61 5.87
N LEU A 397 -39.19 -13.11 7.12
CA LEU A 397 -38.99 -14.52 7.44
C LEU A 397 -40.31 -15.24 7.83
N ALA A 398 -41.44 -14.55 7.82
CA ALA A 398 -42.70 -15.10 8.33
C ALA A 398 -43.15 -16.35 7.59
N ASP A 399 -42.99 -16.42 6.29
CA ASP A 399 -43.37 -17.57 5.47
C ASP A 399 -42.46 -18.77 5.71
N ASP A 400 -41.15 -18.51 5.79
CA ASP A 400 -40.14 -19.54 6.07
C ASP A 400 -40.33 -20.11 7.48
N ALA A 401 -40.56 -19.23 8.48
CA ALA A 401 -40.81 -19.64 9.85
C ALA A 401 -42.10 -20.48 9.99
N ARG A 402 -43.18 -20.06 9.32
CA ARG A 402 -44.46 -20.84 9.30
C ARG A 402 -44.27 -22.18 8.65
N SER A 403 -43.58 -22.27 7.53
CA SER A 403 -43.24 -23.52 6.86
C SER A 403 -42.42 -24.43 7.76
N ALA A 404 -41.40 -23.87 8.46
CA ALA A 404 -40.58 -24.62 9.41
C ALA A 404 -41.40 -25.15 10.60
N ILE A 405 -42.29 -24.32 11.18
CA ILE A 405 -43.22 -24.73 12.26
C ILE A 405 -44.11 -25.88 11.75
N GLY A 406 -44.68 -25.81 10.55
CA GLY A 406 -45.48 -26.87 9.95
C GLY A 406 -44.74 -28.19 9.88
N LYS A 407 -43.45 -28.16 9.50
CA LYS A 407 -42.61 -29.37 9.41
C LYS A 407 -42.28 -30.01 10.78
N VAL A 408 -42.15 -29.23 11.83
CA VAL A 408 -41.80 -29.75 13.16
C VAL A 408 -43.03 -30.12 13.97
N SER A 409 -44.16 -29.46 13.75
CA SER A 409 -45.38 -29.71 14.54
C SER A 409 -45.98 -31.11 14.35
N ILE A 410 -45.71 -31.79 13.21
CA ILE A 410 -46.13 -33.17 12.95
C ILE A 410 -45.49 -34.16 13.96
N TYR A 411 -44.40 -33.78 14.59
CA TYR A 411 -43.70 -34.59 15.60
C TYR A 411 -44.14 -34.32 17.04
N TYR A 412 -45.19 -33.50 17.26
CA TYR A 412 -45.71 -33.30 18.60
C TYR A 412 -46.40 -34.58 19.10
N PRO A 413 -46.28 -34.87 20.37
CA PRO A 413 -46.94 -36.02 20.95
C PRO A 413 -48.46 -35.80 21.07
N GLU A 414 -49.19 -36.88 21.23
CA GLU A 414 -50.60 -36.82 21.64
C GLU A 414 -50.73 -36.37 23.11
N ALA A 415 -51.85 -35.74 23.49
CA ALA A 415 -52.08 -35.29 24.86
C ALA A 415 -52.02 -36.43 25.89
N SER A 416 -52.53 -37.62 25.50
CA SER A 416 -52.46 -38.83 26.34
C SER A 416 -51.05 -39.34 26.58
N GLU A 417 -50.16 -39.16 25.59
CA GLU A 417 -48.75 -39.59 25.68
C GLU A 417 -47.97 -38.70 26.65
N ILE A 418 -48.19 -37.39 26.59
CA ILE A 418 -47.52 -36.41 27.50
C ILE A 418 -48.04 -36.49 28.94
N PHE A 419 -49.34 -36.85 29.10
CA PHE A 419 -49.91 -37.06 30.41
C PHE A 419 -49.21 -38.18 31.23
N MET A 420 -48.68 -39.20 30.53
CA MET A 420 -47.89 -40.25 31.19
C MET A 420 -46.59 -39.80 31.83
N TYR A 421 -46.14 -38.58 31.56
CA TYR A 421 -44.93 -37.93 32.12
C TYR A 421 -45.30 -36.83 33.09
N ASP A 422 -46.54 -36.79 33.62
CA ASP A 422 -47.07 -35.75 34.51
C ASP A 422 -46.93 -34.31 33.92
N LEU A 423 -47.03 -34.18 32.60
CA LEU A 423 -46.96 -32.94 31.86
C LEU A 423 -48.33 -32.60 31.20
N ALA A 424 -48.61 -31.30 31.17
CA ALA A 424 -49.84 -30.78 30.56
C ALA A 424 -49.50 -29.76 29.46
N LYS A 425 -50.35 -29.67 28.42
CA LYS A 425 -50.25 -28.64 27.39
C LYS A 425 -50.18 -27.25 28.00
N GLY A 426 -49.23 -26.46 27.57
CA GLY A 426 -48.98 -25.10 28.06
C GLY A 426 -48.01 -25.04 29.26
N GLN A 427 -47.65 -26.16 29.86
CA GLN A 427 -46.68 -26.20 30.96
C GLN A 427 -45.26 -25.84 30.43
N ILE A 428 -44.46 -25.18 31.27
CA ILE A 428 -43.06 -24.84 30.97
C ILE A 428 -42.21 -26.12 31.18
N TYR A 429 -41.34 -26.37 30.21
CA TYR A 429 -40.39 -27.48 30.22
C TYR A 429 -38.99 -27.00 29.82
N THR A 430 -37.96 -27.45 30.52
CA THR A 430 -36.57 -27.18 30.16
C THR A 430 -35.98 -28.37 29.44
N VAL A 431 -35.50 -28.18 28.22
CA VAL A 431 -34.87 -29.21 27.39
C VAL A 431 -33.37 -28.91 27.26
N SER A 432 -32.56 -29.98 27.40
CA SER A 432 -31.10 -29.91 27.26
C SER A 432 -30.61 -31.06 26.40
N CYS A 433 -30.06 -30.77 25.23
CA CYS A 433 -29.36 -31.76 24.42
C CYS A 433 -28.49 -31.11 23.35
N GLY A 434 -27.52 -31.86 22.84
CA GLY A 434 -26.63 -31.39 21.78
C GLY A 434 -25.76 -30.17 22.13
N GLY A 435 -25.47 -29.97 23.43
CA GLY A 435 -24.75 -28.81 23.94
C GLY A 435 -25.58 -27.53 24.02
N MET A 436 -26.92 -27.65 23.88
CA MET A 436 -27.85 -26.52 23.95
C MET A 436 -28.84 -26.73 25.09
N THR A 437 -29.27 -25.66 25.74
CA THR A 437 -30.32 -25.66 26.77
C THR A 437 -31.26 -24.51 26.53
N THR A 438 -32.58 -24.78 26.63
CA THR A 438 -33.60 -23.73 26.57
C THR A 438 -34.87 -24.13 27.33
N THR A 439 -35.67 -23.12 27.64
CA THR A 439 -37.03 -23.32 28.20
C THR A 439 -38.01 -23.20 27.05
N THR A 440 -38.97 -24.09 27.02
CA THR A 440 -40.03 -24.18 25.99
C THR A 440 -41.38 -24.47 26.67
N THR A 441 -42.43 -24.46 25.85
CA THR A 441 -43.80 -24.77 26.31
C THR A 441 -44.24 -26.10 25.74
N VAL A 442 -44.79 -26.95 26.55
CA VAL A 442 -45.34 -28.25 26.13
C VAL A 442 -46.45 -28.05 25.09
N ARG A 443 -46.30 -28.73 23.97
CA ARG A 443 -47.28 -28.73 22.83
C ARG A 443 -47.71 -30.15 22.52
N THR A 444 -48.98 -30.31 22.19
CA THR A 444 -49.57 -31.57 21.75
C THR A 444 -50.31 -31.39 20.44
N ARG A 445 -50.47 -32.44 19.72
CA ARG A 445 -51.40 -32.52 18.56
C ARG A 445 -52.81 -32.40 19.03
#